data_fc7e0c058cb346202c4f6b7ef0308805
#
_entry.id   fc7e0c058cb346202c4f6b7ef0308805
#
_cell.length_a   1.000
_cell.length_b   1.000
_cell.length_c   1.000
_cell.angle_alpha   90.00
_cell.angle_beta   90.00
_cell.angle_gamma   90.00
#
_symmetry.space_group_name_H-M   'P 1'
#
loop_
_entity.id
_entity.type
_entity.pdbx_description
1 polymer ?
#
loop_
_entity_poly.entity_id
_entity_poly.type
_entity_poly.pdbx_seq_one_letter_code
_entity_poly.pdbx_strand_id
1 'polypeptide(L)'
;MTIQTRLTRPAITVAADASIKQAATAMSTEAVGCVIVVDAEGRATGILTDRDLALRVVGRTCDANTLSATDVMTSDLVAVTAEDPLETIVSRMKARGVRRVPVLDDGRPVSMVALDDILQVLAGELHDLGTEARQRYRHSEASARYEHLREGTEHRLEEIGHRLSFANWFVRKSFVDELDALRERLRKAMTGE
;
A
#
# COMPACT_ATOMS: atom_id res chain seq x y z
N MET A 1 15.08 1.56 6.09
CA MET A 1 14.16 2.72 6.09
C MET A 1 12.96 2.33 6.95
N THR A 2 12.78 2.92 8.12
CA THR A 2 11.66 2.68 9.03
C THR A 2 10.39 3.34 8.50
N ILE A 3 9.21 2.87 8.93
CA ILE A 3 7.92 3.48 8.58
C ILE A 3 7.93 4.95 9.00
N GLN A 4 8.19 5.84 8.07
CA GLN A 4 8.11 7.27 8.35
C GLN A 4 6.66 7.74 8.16
N THR A 5 6.30 8.81 8.84
CA THR A 5 4.99 9.48 8.88
C THR A 5 4.31 9.71 7.51
N ARG A 6 5.04 9.54 6.40
CA ARG A 6 4.55 9.67 5.02
C ARG A 6 3.81 8.44 4.49
N LEU A 7 3.97 7.26 5.12
CA LEU A 7 3.40 5.98 4.66
C LEU A 7 2.19 5.55 5.47
N THR A 8 1.80 6.32 6.50
CA THR A 8 0.78 5.89 7.44
C THR A 8 -0.45 6.80 7.37
N ARG A 9 -1.62 6.19 7.37
CA ARG A 9 -2.93 6.84 7.55
C ARG A 9 -3.45 6.52 8.95
N PRO A 10 -4.33 7.35 9.54
CA PRO A 10 -4.98 7.01 10.81
C PRO A 10 -5.63 5.63 10.75
N ALA A 11 -5.50 4.87 11.83
CA ALA A 11 -6.20 3.60 11.96
C ALA A 11 -7.66 3.86 12.29
N ILE A 12 -8.58 3.46 11.42
CA ILE A 12 -10.02 3.50 11.69
C ILE A 12 -10.41 2.20 12.36
N THR A 13 -11.01 2.29 13.54
CA THR A 13 -11.36 1.15 14.36
C THR A 13 -12.87 1.03 14.59
N VAL A 14 -13.35 -0.18 14.81
CA VAL A 14 -14.69 -0.50 15.28
C VAL A 14 -14.61 -1.52 16.40
N ALA A 15 -15.56 -1.48 17.34
CA ALA A 15 -15.64 -2.48 18.39
C ALA A 15 -15.98 -3.86 17.83
N ALA A 16 -15.55 -4.92 18.52
CA ALA A 16 -15.79 -6.30 18.14
C ALA A 16 -17.27 -6.65 17.98
N ASP A 17 -18.11 -6.06 18.83
CA ASP A 17 -19.57 -6.20 18.82
C ASP A 17 -20.31 -5.19 17.94
N ALA A 18 -19.59 -4.28 17.28
CA ALA A 18 -20.21 -3.32 16.36
C ALA A 18 -20.95 -4.05 15.24
N SER A 19 -22.13 -3.57 14.87
CA SER A 19 -22.87 -4.14 13.76
C SER A 19 -22.14 -3.92 12.42
N ILE A 20 -22.39 -4.79 11.47
CA ILE A 20 -21.86 -4.66 10.11
C ILE A 20 -22.26 -3.33 9.47
N LYS A 21 -23.45 -2.82 9.78
CA LYS A 21 -23.89 -1.50 9.35
C LYS A 21 -23.01 -0.38 9.92
N GLN A 22 -22.66 -0.43 11.18
CA GLN A 22 -21.73 0.55 11.80
C GLN A 22 -20.36 0.48 11.16
N ALA A 23 -19.82 -0.72 10.93
CA ALA A 23 -18.54 -0.90 10.25
C ALA A 23 -18.57 -0.33 8.81
N ALA A 24 -19.61 -0.62 8.04
CA ALA A 24 -19.79 -0.06 6.69
C ALA A 24 -19.95 1.47 6.71
N THR A 25 -20.67 2.00 7.70
CA THR A 25 -20.81 3.46 7.88
C THR A 25 -19.47 4.11 8.19
N ALA A 26 -18.65 3.53 9.09
CA ALA A 26 -17.31 4.01 9.38
C ALA A 26 -16.42 4.03 8.13
N MET A 27 -16.42 2.95 7.33
CA MET A 27 -15.70 2.89 6.06
C MET A 27 -16.14 4.01 5.10
N SER A 28 -17.44 4.25 5.00
CA SER A 28 -18.00 5.29 4.11
C SER A 28 -17.65 6.70 4.59
N THR A 29 -17.81 6.98 5.89
CA THR A 29 -17.55 8.31 6.47
C THR A 29 -16.07 8.69 6.36
N GLU A 30 -15.19 7.74 6.65
CA GLU A 30 -13.73 7.95 6.64
C GLU A 30 -13.11 7.72 5.25
N ALA A 31 -13.94 7.40 4.24
CA ALA A 31 -13.50 7.09 2.87
C ALA A 31 -12.39 6.02 2.82
N VAL A 32 -12.51 4.95 3.64
CA VAL A 32 -11.56 3.84 3.71
C VAL A 32 -12.22 2.52 3.31
N GLY A 33 -11.45 1.61 2.73
CA GLY A 33 -11.93 0.27 2.34
C GLY A 33 -11.71 -0.81 3.41
N CYS A 34 -11.33 -0.44 4.64
CA CYS A 34 -11.20 -1.37 5.75
C CYS A 34 -11.23 -0.66 7.10
N VAL A 35 -11.62 -1.40 8.14
CA VAL A 35 -11.54 -0.98 9.54
C VAL A 35 -10.87 -2.07 10.37
N ILE A 36 -10.21 -1.71 11.45
CA ILE A 36 -9.59 -2.63 12.38
C ILE A 36 -10.63 -2.92 13.47
N VAL A 37 -10.84 -4.19 13.73
CA VAL A 37 -11.75 -4.63 14.83
C VAL A 37 -10.94 -4.70 16.11
N VAL A 38 -11.44 -4.05 17.17
CA VAL A 38 -10.77 -4.00 18.46
C VAL A 38 -11.65 -4.58 19.58
N ASP A 39 -11.00 -5.16 20.59
CA ASP A 39 -11.65 -5.61 21.81
C ASP A 39 -11.95 -4.44 22.78
N ALA A 40 -12.48 -4.75 23.97
CA ALA A 40 -12.83 -3.78 25.00
C ALA A 40 -11.59 -3.02 25.55
N GLU A 41 -10.41 -3.61 25.46
CA GLU A 41 -9.13 -3.02 25.86
C GLU A 41 -8.51 -2.16 24.74
N GLY A 42 -9.14 -2.13 23.55
CA GLY A 42 -8.67 -1.40 22.38
C GLY A 42 -7.55 -2.13 21.62
N ARG A 43 -7.36 -3.43 21.83
CA ARG A 43 -6.39 -4.26 21.11
C ARG A 43 -6.99 -4.76 19.81
N ALA A 44 -6.18 -4.81 18.77
CA ALA A 44 -6.61 -5.29 17.47
C ALA A 44 -6.86 -6.81 17.50
N THR A 45 -8.07 -7.23 17.16
CA THR A 45 -8.50 -8.63 17.10
C THR A 45 -8.71 -9.13 15.67
N GLY A 46 -8.87 -8.22 14.72
CA GLY A 46 -9.06 -8.57 13.32
C GLY A 46 -9.16 -7.35 12.41
N ILE A 47 -9.36 -7.62 11.14
CA ILE A 47 -9.60 -6.61 10.11
C ILE A 47 -10.86 -6.98 9.32
N LEU A 48 -11.66 -5.98 9.01
CA LEU A 48 -12.86 -6.09 8.19
C LEU A 48 -12.71 -5.18 6.98
N THR A 49 -12.89 -5.73 5.79
CA THR A 49 -12.76 -5.00 4.53
C THR A 49 -14.10 -4.90 3.78
N ASP A 50 -14.22 -3.95 2.86
CA ASP A 50 -15.33 -3.84 1.91
C ASP A 50 -15.55 -5.15 1.12
N ARG A 51 -14.47 -5.85 0.79
CA ARG A 51 -14.52 -7.17 0.16
C ARG A 51 -15.14 -8.23 1.08
N ASP A 52 -14.85 -8.21 2.37
CA ASP A 52 -15.46 -9.14 3.33
C ASP A 52 -16.96 -8.90 3.44
N LEU A 53 -17.39 -7.62 3.49
CA LEU A 53 -18.81 -7.25 3.47
C LEU A 53 -19.49 -7.78 2.21
N ALA A 54 -18.89 -7.57 1.04
CA ALA A 54 -19.47 -8.03 -0.22
C ALA A 54 -19.56 -9.58 -0.28
N LEU A 55 -18.52 -10.30 0.10
CA LEU A 55 -18.45 -11.75 -0.08
C LEU A 55 -19.08 -12.55 1.07
N ARG A 56 -18.95 -12.08 2.32
CA ARG A 56 -19.38 -12.83 3.51
C ARG A 56 -20.76 -12.42 3.98
N VAL A 57 -21.24 -11.22 3.67
CA VAL A 57 -22.56 -10.74 4.05
C VAL A 57 -23.49 -10.77 2.83
N VAL A 58 -23.25 -9.93 1.83
CA VAL A 58 -24.12 -9.83 0.65
C VAL A 58 -24.13 -11.13 -0.15
N GLY A 59 -22.94 -11.69 -0.45
CA GLY A 59 -22.81 -12.92 -1.23
C GLY A 59 -23.35 -14.17 -0.56
N ARG A 60 -23.59 -14.15 0.77
CA ARG A 60 -24.18 -15.28 1.53
C ARG A 60 -25.63 -15.01 1.92
N THR A 61 -26.23 -13.91 1.49
CA THR A 61 -27.58 -13.49 1.85
C THR A 61 -27.82 -13.40 3.38
N CYS A 62 -26.78 -13.03 4.13
CA CYS A 62 -26.88 -12.84 5.57
C CYS A 62 -27.52 -11.48 5.90
N ASP A 63 -28.28 -11.42 6.98
CA ASP A 63 -28.83 -10.15 7.46
C ASP A 63 -27.73 -9.34 8.18
N ALA A 64 -27.33 -8.23 7.55
CA ALA A 64 -26.31 -7.32 8.09
C ALA A 64 -26.71 -6.67 9.44
N ASN A 65 -28.00 -6.73 9.83
CA ASN A 65 -28.44 -6.18 11.11
C ASN A 65 -28.22 -7.16 12.28
N THR A 66 -27.99 -8.44 12.00
CA THR A 66 -27.83 -9.50 13.01
C THR A 66 -26.37 -9.89 13.22
N LEU A 67 -25.49 -9.48 12.31
CA LEU A 67 -24.06 -9.81 12.36
C LEU A 67 -23.25 -8.70 13.02
N SER A 68 -22.29 -9.11 13.87
CA SER A 68 -21.26 -8.25 14.43
C SER A 68 -19.99 -8.23 13.56
N ALA A 69 -19.10 -7.27 13.82
CA ALA A 69 -17.81 -7.19 13.16
C ALA A 69 -16.99 -8.48 13.36
N THR A 70 -17.05 -9.09 14.54
CA THR A 70 -16.37 -10.36 14.86
C THR A 70 -16.85 -11.52 13.98
N ASP A 71 -18.13 -11.58 13.62
CA ASP A 71 -18.68 -12.68 12.81
C ASP A 71 -18.16 -12.67 11.36
N VAL A 72 -17.70 -11.51 10.88
CA VAL A 72 -17.35 -11.27 9.47
C VAL A 72 -15.89 -10.97 9.27
N MET A 73 -15.18 -10.46 10.30
CA MET A 73 -13.77 -10.08 10.20
C MET A 73 -12.85 -11.23 9.80
N THR A 74 -11.65 -10.89 9.37
CA THR A 74 -10.50 -11.81 9.30
C THR A 74 -9.71 -11.65 10.60
N SER A 75 -9.69 -12.70 11.42
CA SER A 75 -9.04 -12.72 12.75
C SER A 75 -7.53 -13.00 12.68
N ASP A 76 -7.05 -13.67 11.61
CA ASP A 76 -5.61 -13.87 11.38
C ASP A 76 -4.98 -12.57 10.86
N LEU A 77 -4.81 -11.61 11.77
CA LEU A 77 -4.38 -10.26 11.47
C LEU A 77 -2.89 -10.22 11.14
N VAL A 78 -2.57 -9.79 9.93
CA VAL A 78 -1.19 -9.45 9.55
C VAL A 78 -0.92 -8.02 9.99
N ALA A 79 -0.07 -7.85 10.98
CA ALA A 79 0.28 -6.55 11.54
C ALA A 79 1.79 -6.31 11.52
N VAL A 80 2.18 -5.05 11.69
CA VAL A 80 3.56 -4.57 11.78
C VAL A 80 3.68 -3.59 12.94
N THR A 81 4.91 -3.24 13.31
CA THR A 81 5.21 -2.18 14.27
C THR A 81 5.84 -0.97 13.55
N ALA A 82 5.97 0.16 14.24
CA ALA A 82 6.60 1.35 13.67
C ALA A 82 8.10 1.15 13.37
N GLU A 83 8.74 0.20 14.03
CA GLU A 83 10.16 -0.15 13.89
C GLU A 83 10.42 -1.13 12.75
N ASP A 84 9.37 -1.80 12.23
CA ASP A 84 9.55 -2.75 11.14
C ASP A 84 10.08 -2.03 9.88
N PRO A 85 11.15 -2.52 9.25
CA PRO A 85 11.65 -1.96 8.01
C PRO A 85 10.67 -2.20 6.86
N LEU A 86 10.69 -1.33 5.85
CA LEU A 86 9.78 -1.38 4.70
C LEU A 86 9.80 -2.74 4.00
N GLU A 87 10.98 -3.36 3.89
CA GLU A 87 11.15 -4.68 3.28
C GLU A 87 10.37 -5.77 4.04
N THR A 88 10.33 -5.68 5.37
CA THR A 88 9.56 -6.59 6.23
C THR A 88 8.06 -6.42 5.97
N ILE A 89 7.58 -5.18 5.88
CA ILE A 89 6.18 -4.88 5.61
C ILE A 89 5.75 -5.45 4.27
N VAL A 90 6.51 -5.15 3.22
CA VAL A 90 6.24 -5.66 1.86
C VAL A 90 6.29 -7.19 1.84
N SER A 91 7.26 -7.80 2.52
CA SER A 91 7.37 -9.26 2.63
C SER A 91 6.15 -9.89 3.30
N ARG A 92 5.66 -9.31 4.41
CA ARG A 92 4.44 -9.78 5.10
C ARG A 92 3.20 -9.61 4.23
N MET A 93 3.04 -8.45 3.57
CA MET A 93 1.95 -8.24 2.62
C MET A 93 1.94 -9.29 1.51
N LYS A 94 3.11 -9.58 0.93
CA LYS A 94 3.28 -10.59 -0.12
C LYS A 94 2.95 -11.99 0.37
N ALA A 95 3.52 -12.40 1.49
CA ALA A 95 3.35 -13.76 2.03
C ALA A 95 1.88 -14.09 2.34
N ARG A 96 1.09 -13.09 2.69
CA ARG A 96 -0.32 -13.24 3.08
C ARG A 96 -1.31 -12.76 2.00
N GLY A 97 -0.82 -12.23 0.88
CA GLY A 97 -1.68 -11.72 -0.20
C GLY A 97 -2.53 -10.52 0.21
N VAL A 98 -2.09 -9.72 1.19
CA VAL A 98 -2.80 -8.53 1.69
C VAL A 98 -2.15 -7.26 1.17
N ARG A 99 -2.94 -6.20 1.01
CA ARG A 99 -2.50 -4.89 0.51
C ARG A 99 -2.53 -3.80 1.56
N ARG A 100 -3.01 -4.11 2.75
CA ARG A 100 -3.08 -3.21 3.90
C ARG A 100 -2.69 -3.97 5.14
N VAL A 101 -1.87 -3.35 5.98
CA VAL A 101 -1.46 -3.90 7.26
C VAL A 101 -1.56 -2.80 8.33
N PRO A 102 -2.19 -3.07 9.47
CA PRO A 102 -2.19 -2.17 10.59
C PRO A 102 -0.80 -2.09 11.22
N VAL A 103 -0.45 -0.90 11.67
CA VAL A 103 0.69 -0.67 12.56
C VAL A 103 0.16 -0.72 13.98
N LEU A 104 0.73 -1.58 14.79
CA LEU A 104 0.35 -1.75 16.17
C LEU A 104 1.44 -1.25 17.11
N ASP A 105 1.02 -0.62 18.19
CA ASP A 105 1.83 -0.31 19.36
C ASP A 105 1.20 -1.01 20.58
N ASP A 106 1.93 -1.89 21.24
CA ASP A 106 1.43 -2.76 22.33
C ASP A 106 0.08 -3.43 22.01
N GLY A 107 -0.09 -3.91 20.77
CA GLY A 107 -1.30 -4.57 20.29
C GLY A 107 -2.46 -3.61 19.94
N ARG A 108 -2.30 -2.31 20.10
CA ARG A 108 -3.28 -1.27 19.77
C ARG A 108 -3.00 -0.70 18.38
N PRO A 109 -4.01 -0.54 17.54
CA PRO A 109 -3.81 0.04 16.21
C PRO A 109 -3.56 1.53 16.31
N VAL A 110 -2.39 1.97 15.79
CA VAL A 110 -2.00 3.40 15.74
C VAL A 110 -2.14 3.96 14.34
N SER A 111 -1.89 3.15 13.32
CA SER A 111 -2.01 3.59 11.93
C SER A 111 -2.20 2.41 10.98
N MET A 112 -2.34 2.72 9.69
CA MET A 112 -2.48 1.75 8.60
C MET A 112 -1.45 2.04 7.52
N VAL A 113 -0.79 1.03 7.01
CA VAL A 113 0.06 1.11 5.80
C VAL A 113 -0.65 0.41 4.66
N ALA A 114 -0.79 1.10 3.53
CA ALA A 114 -1.30 0.52 2.30
C ALA A 114 -0.17 0.35 1.26
N LEU A 115 -0.27 -0.70 0.46
CA LEU A 115 0.68 -0.94 -0.64
C LEU A 115 0.70 0.24 -1.63
N ASP A 116 -0.46 0.85 -1.88
CA ASP A 116 -0.58 2.01 -2.78
C ASP A 116 0.23 3.22 -2.27
N ASP A 117 0.23 3.46 -0.95
CA ASP A 117 1.01 4.53 -0.33
C ASP A 117 2.52 4.27 -0.46
N ILE A 118 2.94 3.01 -0.29
CA ILE A 118 4.34 2.60 -0.51
C ILE A 118 4.77 2.88 -1.94
N LEU A 119 3.94 2.51 -2.92
CA LEU A 119 4.23 2.72 -4.34
C LEU A 119 4.32 4.21 -4.69
N GLN A 120 3.45 5.06 -4.12
CA GLN A 120 3.50 6.50 -4.33
C GLN A 120 4.79 7.12 -3.80
N VAL A 121 5.25 6.72 -2.61
CA VAL A 121 6.50 7.22 -2.04
C VAL A 121 7.70 6.79 -2.88
N LEU A 122 7.75 5.53 -3.29
CA LEU A 122 8.83 5.02 -4.16
C LEU A 122 8.85 5.72 -5.53
N ALA A 123 7.68 5.98 -6.11
CA ALA A 123 7.58 6.73 -7.37
C ALA A 123 8.07 8.18 -7.20
N GLY A 124 7.77 8.83 -6.08
CA GLY A 124 8.27 10.16 -5.73
C GLY A 124 9.81 10.18 -5.60
N GLU A 125 10.39 9.25 -4.86
CA GLU A 125 11.85 9.13 -4.70
C GLU A 125 12.56 8.92 -6.04
N LEU A 126 12.00 8.08 -6.91
CA LEU A 126 12.52 7.87 -8.28
C LEU A 126 12.44 9.13 -9.13
N HIS A 127 11.35 9.89 -9.02
CA HIS A 127 11.19 11.16 -9.71
C HIS A 127 12.24 12.20 -9.28
N ASP A 128 12.45 12.32 -7.96
CA ASP A 128 13.41 13.24 -7.37
C ASP A 128 14.85 12.90 -7.79
N LEU A 129 15.22 11.61 -7.74
CA LEU A 129 16.52 11.12 -8.23
C LEU A 129 16.71 11.42 -9.73
N GLY A 130 15.68 11.24 -10.54
CA GLY A 130 15.72 11.57 -11.98
C GLY A 130 15.90 13.07 -12.23
N THR A 131 15.33 13.91 -11.37
CA THR A 131 15.44 15.37 -11.45
C THR A 131 16.83 15.84 -11.03
N GLU A 132 17.38 15.31 -9.93
CA GLU A 132 18.75 15.60 -9.49
C GLU A 132 19.79 15.15 -10.51
N ALA A 133 19.63 13.96 -11.10
CA ALA A 133 20.48 13.47 -12.16
C ALA A 133 20.51 14.45 -13.33
N ARG A 134 19.34 14.92 -13.81
CA ARG A 134 19.27 15.91 -14.89
C ARG A 134 19.97 17.23 -14.56
N GLN A 135 19.84 17.75 -13.34
CA GLN A 135 20.50 18.99 -12.94
C GLN A 135 22.03 18.86 -12.94
N ARG A 136 22.57 17.75 -12.46
CA ARG A 136 24.01 17.47 -12.44
C ARG A 136 24.61 17.30 -13.83
N TYR A 137 23.84 16.75 -14.80
CA TYR A 137 24.34 16.45 -16.14
C TYR A 137 24.14 17.58 -17.16
N ARG A 138 23.35 18.62 -16.88
CA ARG A 138 23.24 19.80 -17.77
C ARG A 138 24.55 20.58 -17.90
N HIS A 139 25.58 20.29 -17.13
CA HIS A 139 26.85 21.02 -17.08
C HIS A 139 28.09 20.20 -17.43
N SER A 140 27.96 18.97 -17.96
CA SER A 140 29.13 18.18 -18.38
C SER A 140 28.85 17.41 -19.68
N GLU A 141 29.86 17.35 -20.56
CA GLU A 141 29.94 16.58 -21.83
C GLU A 141 29.75 15.06 -21.60
N ALA A 142 28.51 14.61 -21.44
CA ALA A 142 28.29 13.31 -20.84
C ALA A 142 27.32 12.37 -21.54
N SER A 143 27.23 12.39 -22.88
CA SER A 143 26.44 11.37 -23.59
C SER A 143 26.87 9.93 -23.27
N ALA A 144 28.14 9.67 -23.05
CA ALA A 144 28.67 8.32 -22.74
C ALA A 144 28.40 7.88 -21.28
N ARG A 145 28.33 8.81 -20.33
CA ARG A 145 27.99 8.49 -18.92
C ARG A 145 26.49 8.29 -18.71
N TYR A 146 25.67 8.86 -19.55
CA TYR A 146 24.22 8.75 -19.51
C TYR A 146 23.74 7.32 -19.81
N GLU A 147 24.40 6.62 -20.74
CA GLU A 147 24.10 5.24 -21.10
C GLU A 147 24.27 4.29 -19.89
N HIS A 148 25.32 4.50 -19.12
CA HIS A 148 25.62 3.66 -17.94
C HIS A 148 24.62 3.86 -16.76
N LEU A 149 24.05 5.08 -16.65
CA LEU A 149 23.01 5.38 -15.65
C LEU A 149 21.63 4.88 -16.08
N ARG A 150 21.36 4.86 -17.38
CA ARG A 150 20.15 4.28 -17.94
C ARG A 150 20.10 2.78 -17.67
N GLU A 151 21.18 2.06 -17.88
CA GLU A 151 21.27 0.62 -17.58
C GLU A 151 21.08 0.34 -16.09
N GLY A 152 21.67 1.15 -15.20
CA GLY A 152 21.52 1.00 -13.75
C GLY A 152 20.10 1.29 -13.24
N THR A 153 19.38 2.24 -13.84
CA THR A 153 17.98 2.53 -13.48
C THR A 153 17.01 1.52 -14.10
N GLU A 154 17.22 1.08 -15.31
CA GLU A 154 16.42 0.02 -15.94
C GLU A 154 16.57 -1.30 -15.16
N HIS A 155 17.78 -1.68 -14.76
CA HIS A 155 18.01 -2.88 -13.97
C HIS A 155 17.34 -2.83 -12.58
N ARG A 156 17.36 -1.67 -11.90
CA ARG A 156 16.64 -1.48 -10.62
C ARG A 156 15.12 -1.46 -10.80
N LEU A 157 14.61 -0.91 -11.88
CA LEU A 157 13.17 -0.94 -12.20
C LEU A 157 12.70 -2.37 -12.54
N GLU A 158 13.53 -3.16 -13.22
CA GLU A 158 13.27 -4.58 -13.45
C GLU A 158 13.30 -5.39 -12.14
N GLU A 159 14.23 -5.09 -11.26
CA GLU A 159 14.34 -5.74 -9.95
C GLU A 159 13.13 -5.41 -9.05
N ILE A 160 12.67 -4.16 -9.06
CA ILE A 160 11.43 -3.72 -8.39
C ILE A 160 10.23 -4.36 -9.07
N GLY A 161 10.16 -4.38 -10.39
CA GLY A 161 9.10 -5.04 -11.16
C GLY A 161 9.04 -6.56 -10.88
N HIS A 162 10.18 -7.23 -10.77
CA HIS A 162 10.26 -8.64 -10.40
C HIS A 162 9.80 -8.88 -8.96
N ARG A 163 10.15 -8.00 -8.02
CA ARG A 163 9.70 -8.06 -6.63
C ARG A 163 8.20 -7.80 -6.47
N LEU A 164 7.62 -7.00 -7.36
CA LEU A 164 6.18 -6.67 -7.40
C LEU A 164 5.36 -7.63 -8.28
N SER A 165 5.99 -8.56 -8.99
CA SER A 165 5.33 -9.47 -9.96
C SER A 165 4.28 -10.41 -9.35
N PHE A 166 4.15 -10.42 -8.03
CA PHE A 166 3.15 -11.18 -7.28
C PHE A 166 1.97 -10.35 -6.78
N ALA A 167 1.94 -9.05 -7.10
CA ALA A 167 0.78 -8.22 -6.80
C ALA A 167 -0.39 -8.58 -7.74
N ASN A 168 -1.62 -8.52 -7.21
CA ASN A 168 -2.86 -8.80 -7.92
C ASN A 168 -2.87 -8.02 -9.27
N TRP A 169 -3.44 -8.63 -10.32
CA TRP A 169 -3.51 -8.12 -11.70
C TRP A 169 -3.83 -6.61 -11.80
N PHE A 170 -4.68 -6.09 -10.93
CA PHE A 170 -5.08 -4.68 -10.92
C PHE A 170 -3.93 -3.73 -10.52
N VAL A 171 -3.13 -4.11 -9.52
CA VAL A 171 -1.95 -3.34 -9.07
C VAL A 171 -0.84 -3.42 -10.12
N ARG A 172 -0.68 -4.59 -10.74
CA ARG A 172 0.28 -4.82 -11.83
C ARG A 172 -0.04 -3.95 -13.04
N LYS A 173 -1.32 -3.83 -13.43
CA LYS A 173 -1.72 -3.01 -14.58
C LYS A 173 -1.49 -1.52 -14.31
N SER A 174 -1.92 -1.01 -13.17
CA SER A 174 -1.72 0.40 -12.79
C SER A 174 -0.23 0.76 -12.70
N PHE A 175 0.59 -0.12 -12.15
CA PHE A 175 2.03 0.09 -12.04
C PHE A 175 2.75 0.04 -13.39
N VAL A 176 2.38 -0.89 -14.27
CA VAL A 176 2.94 -0.97 -15.63
C VAL A 176 2.55 0.27 -16.44
N ASP A 177 1.28 0.69 -16.38
CA ASP A 177 0.80 1.88 -17.07
C ASP A 177 1.54 3.16 -16.60
N GLU A 178 1.87 3.24 -15.31
CA GLU A 178 2.60 4.38 -14.72
C GLU A 178 4.10 4.35 -15.05
N LEU A 179 4.71 3.15 -15.11
CA LEU A 179 6.08 2.96 -15.59
C LEU A 179 6.23 3.31 -17.08
N ASP A 180 5.27 2.91 -17.89
CA ASP A 180 5.28 3.23 -19.32
C ASP A 180 5.07 4.73 -19.57
N ALA A 181 4.20 5.38 -18.78
CA ALA A 181 4.05 6.83 -18.80
C ALA A 181 5.33 7.56 -18.36
N LEU A 182 6.05 7.04 -17.36
CA LEU A 182 7.33 7.56 -16.91
C LEU A 182 8.42 7.39 -17.99
N ARG A 183 8.50 6.21 -18.61
CA ARG A 183 9.40 5.93 -19.74
C ARG A 183 9.17 6.90 -20.89
N GLU A 184 7.90 7.14 -21.24
CA GLU A 184 7.55 8.04 -22.34
C GLU A 184 7.89 9.52 -22.01
N ARG A 185 7.65 9.95 -20.77
CA ARG A 185 8.07 11.30 -20.31
C ARG A 185 9.59 11.45 -20.30
N LEU A 186 10.33 10.44 -19.89
CA LEU A 186 11.80 10.43 -19.95
C LEU A 186 12.28 10.49 -21.40
N ARG A 187 11.66 9.72 -22.30
CA ARG A 187 11.99 9.73 -23.72
C ARG A 187 11.77 11.13 -24.35
N LYS A 188 10.60 11.74 -24.13
CA LYS A 188 10.28 13.09 -24.65
C LYS A 188 11.21 14.16 -24.10
N ALA A 189 11.54 14.08 -22.81
CA ALA A 189 12.49 15.01 -22.20
C ALA A 189 13.92 14.88 -22.74
N MET A 190 14.25 13.72 -23.34
CA MET A 190 15.56 13.45 -23.94
C MET A 190 15.63 13.84 -25.42
N THR A 191 14.52 13.72 -26.14
CA THR A 191 14.46 14.04 -27.59
C THR A 191 14.15 15.52 -27.88
N GLY A 192 13.78 16.29 -26.83
CA GLY A 192 13.46 17.72 -27.00
C GLY A 192 12.11 17.99 -27.68
N GLU A 193 11.22 16.95 -27.74
CA GLU A 193 9.83 17.04 -28.21
C GLU A 193 8.83 17.31 -27.08
#